data_f1a410d9f79cde2dfd27a993691337c8
#
_entry.id   f1a410d9f79cde2dfd27a993691337c8
#
_cell.length_a   1.000
_cell.length_b   1.000
_cell.length_c   1.000
_cell.angle_alpha   90.00
_cell.angle_beta   90.00
_cell.angle_gamma   90.00
#
_symmetry.space_group_name_H-M   'P 1'
#
loop_
_entity.id
_entity.type
_entity.pdbx_description
1 polymer ?
#
loop_
_entity_poly.entity_id
_entity_poly.type
_entity_poly.pdbx_seq_one_letter_code
_entity_poly.pdbx_strand_id
1 'polypeptide(L)'
;MSANPDALQGRARGTRTALWRLAGPWWLFLLTGLAWLIIAWIALRFSPASVTTVGTLLGVLFLFGMFDEFLLASVRSSWRWLHVVMAIVFAFGAGWSFAEPYNAFWTLASILGLLLIFRGTLDIVTSIDSRPVNSAWWLGLVAGILEILLGFWASQQYRSVQGALLLIWVGFFALFRGISEIVIAFEIRSRQRG
;
A
#
# COMPACT_ATOMS: atom_id res chain seq x y z
N MET A 1 -1.62 -36.58 30.35
CA MET A 1 -0.80 -35.40 30.71
C MET A 1 -1.53 -34.14 30.22
N SER A 2 -2.36 -33.52 31.07
CA SER A 2 -3.14 -32.34 30.72
C SER A 2 -2.23 -31.11 30.84
N ALA A 3 -2.06 -30.38 29.75
CA ALA A 3 -1.30 -29.12 29.75
C ALA A 3 -2.00 -28.12 30.70
N ASN A 4 -1.24 -27.57 31.65
CA ASN A 4 -1.76 -26.60 32.62
C ASN A 4 -2.25 -25.32 31.85
N PRO A 5 -3.57 -24.99 31.90
CA PRO A 5 -4.13 -23.86 31.19
C PRO A 5 -3.54 -22.53 31.62
N ASP A 6 -3.08 -22.40 32.87
CA ASP A 6 -2.45 -21.16 33.36
C ASP A 6 -1.08 -20.90 32.72
N ALA A 7 -0.33 -21.96 32.41
CA ALA A 7 0.96 -21.83 31.70
C ALA A 7 0.78 -21.37 30.23
N LEU A 8 -0.33 -21.78 29.59
CA LEU A 8 -0.64 -21.34 28.23
C LEU A 8 -1.11 -19.88 28.21
N GLN A 9 -1.89 -19.46 29.20
CA GLN A 9 -2.33 -18.06 29.34
C GLN A 9 -1.15 -17.13 29.69
N GLY A 10 -0.22 -17.57 30.52
CA GLY A 10 1.01 -16.82 30.84
C GLY A 10 1.91 -16.60 29.63
N ARG A 11 2.08 -17.63 28.78
CA ARG A 11 2.82 -17.51 27.53
C ARG A 11 2.16 -16.58 26.52
N ALA A 12 0.82 -16.65 26.38
CA ALA A 12 0.07 -15.79 25.48
C ALA A 12 0.09 -14.31 25.93
N ARG A 13 0.10 -14.04 27.25
CA ARG A 13 0.28 -12.68 27.78
C ARG A 13 1.71 -12.17 27.57
N GLY A 14 2.73 -13.01 27.80
CA GLY A 14 4.13 -12.65 27.60
C GLY A 14 4.49 -12.34 26.14
N THR A 15 3.96 -13.09 25.18
CA THR A 15 4.16 -12.81 23.74
C THR A 15 3.42 -11.56 23.30
N ARG A 16 2.23 -11.29 23.79
CA ARG A 16 1.50 -10.04 23.50
C ARG A 16 2.27 -8.80 24.02
N THR A 17 2.74 -8.82 25.25
CA THR A 17 3.53 -7.69 25.81
C THR A 17 4.86 -7.49 25.10
N ALA A 18 5.51 -8.53 24.62
CA ALA A 18 6.75 -8.42 23.85
C ALA A 18 6.53 -7.75 22.47
N LEU A 19 5.45 -8.10 21.78
CA LEU A 19 5.12 -7.52 20.47
C LEU A 19 4.83 -6.00 20.57
N TRP A 20 4.19 -5.55 21.65
CA TRP A 20 3.91 -4.11 21.82
C TRP A 20 5.14 -3.27 22.16
N ARG A 21 6.18 -3.88 22.75
CA ARG A 21 7.48 -3.20 22.95
C ARG A 21 8.23 -2.95 21.65
N LEU A 22 7.95 -3.74 20.60
CA LEU A 22 8.51 -3.56 19.27
C LEU A 22 7.72 -2.55 18.42
N ALA A 23 6.53 -2.15 18.85
CA ALA A 23 5.64 -1.26 18.11
C ALA A 23 6.08 0.20 18.07
N GLY A 24 7.32 0.52 18.37
CA GLY A 24 7.83 1.90 18.26
C GLY A 24 7.09 2.98 19.11
N PRO A 25 7.56 4.19 19.17
CA PRO A 25 6.90 5.26 19.90
C PRO A 25 5.61 5.71 19.18
N TRP A 26 4.51 5.82 19.91
CA TRP A 26 3.18 6.21 19.40
C TRP A 26 3.17 7.50 18.56
N TRP A 27 4.06 8.43 18.89
CA TRP A 27 4.16 9.72 18.18
C TRP A 27 4.65 9.58 16.72
N LEU A 28 5.40 8.52 16.39
CA LEU A 28 5.78 8.25 14.99
C LEU A 28 4.54 7.95 14.14
N PHE A 29 3.63 7.11 14.64
CA PHE A 29 2.37 6.83 13.94
C PHE A 29 1.48 8.08 13.82
N LEU A 30 1.54 8.97 14.80
CA LEU A 30 0.83 10.24 14.72
C LEU A 30 1.42 11.15 13.64
N LEU A 31 2.76 11.27 13.58
CA LEU A 31 3.44 12.07 12.56
C LEU A 31 3.23 11.52 11.16
N THR A 32 3.37 10.20 10.97
CA THR A 32 3.15 9.57 9.66
C THR A 32 1.68 9.68 9.24
N GLY A 33 0.75 9.49 10.16
CA GLY A 33 -0.67 9.69 9.90
C GLY A 33 -1.00 11.12 9.48
N LEU A 34 -0.42 12.11 10.14
CA LEU A 34 -0.58 13.52 9.77
C LEU A 34 0.04 13.82 8.39
N ALA A 35 1.23 13.27 8.11
CA ALA A 35 1.86 13.39 6.79
C ALA A 35 0.97 12.82 5.68
N TRP A 36 0.36 11.64 5.91
CA TRP A 36 -0.60 11.05 4.97
C TRP A 36 -1.84 11.92 4.75
N LEU A 37 -2.37 12.56 5.80
CA LEU A 37 -3.50 13.49 5.66
C LEU A 37 -3.14 14.74 4.84
N ILE A 38 -1.92 15.27 4.99
CA ILE A 38 -1.43 16.38 4.18
C ILE A 38 -1.32 15.95 2.71
N ILE A 39 -0.78 14.76 2.44
CA ILE A 39 -0.70 14.19 1.09
C ILE A 39 -2.11 14.04 0.49
N ALA A 40 -3.07 13.50 1.27
CA ALA A 40 -4.45 13.37 0.84
C ALA A 40 -5.07 14.74 0.47
N TRP A 41 -4.86 15.73 1.31
CA TRP A 41 -5.36 17.08 1.05
C TRP A 41 -4.76 17.70 -0.20
N ILE A 42 -3.43 17.56 -0.41
CA ILE A 42 -2.76 18.05 -1.63
C ILE A 42 -3.31 17.31 -2.85
N ALA A 43 -3.39 15.97 -2.83
CA ALA A 43 -3.84 15.17 -3.96
C ALA A 43 -5.27 15.55 -4.39
N LEU A 44 -6.18 15.72 -3.42
CA LEU A 44 -7.60 16.01 -3.68
C LEU A 44 -7.86 17.47 -4.11
N ARG A 45 -6.86 18.35 -4.10
CA ARG A 45 -7.00 19.73 -4.65
C ARG A 45 -6.98 19.79 -6.17
N PHE A 46 -6.60 18.73 -6.86
CA PHE A 46 -6.53 18.68 -8.32
C PHE A 46 -5.71 19.83 -8.94
N SER A 47 -4.63 20.20 -8.28
CA SER A 47 -3.73 21.31 -8.70
C SER A 47 -2.46 20.76 -9.38
N PRO A 48 -1.67 21.60 -10.06
CA PRO A 48 -0.36 21.18 -10.56
C PRO A 48 0.56 20.63 -9.45
N ALA A 49 0.45 21.17 -8.23
CA ALA A 49 1.15 20.63 -7.06
C ALA A 49 0.71 19.21 -6.71
N SER A 50 -0.55 18.85 -6.94
CA SER A 50 -1.05 17.47 -6.75
C SER A 50 -0.35 16.50 -7.68
N VAL A 51 -0.16 16.88 -8.94
CA VAL A 51 0.50 16.06 -9.96
C VAL A 51 1.96 15.79 -9.60
N THR A 52 2.70 16.82 -9.25
CA THR A 52 4.12 16.68 -8.87
C THR A 52 4.31 15.94 -7.55
N THR A 53 3.43 16.18 -6.57
CA THR A 53 3.47 15.46 -5.29
C THR A 53 3.26 13.96 -5.49
N VAL A 54 2.26 13.56 -6.27
CA VAL A 54 2.00 12.13 -6.54
C VAL A 54 3.13 11.51 -7.36
N GLY A 55 3.70 12.24 -8.34
CA GLY A 55 4.87 11.79 -9.08
C GLY A 55 6.11 11.58 -8.19
N THR A 56 6.34 12.48 -7.24
CA THR A 56 7.43 12.34 -6.25
C THR A 56 7.19 11.16 -5.29
N LEU A 57 5.94 10.97 -4.83
CA LEU A 57 5.56 9.82 -4.02
C LEU A 57 5.80 8.48 -4.74
N LEU A 58 5.57 8.44 -6.04
CA LEU A 58 5.91 7.28 -6.86
C LEU A 58 7.41 6.97 -6.79
N GLY A 59 8.27 7.98 -6.83
CA GLY A 59 9.72 7.83 -6.62
C GLY A 59 10.06 7.22 -5.26
N VAL A 60 9.39 7.67 -4.19
CA VAL A 60 9.55 7.10 -2.84
C VAL A 60 9.11 5.64 -2.80
N LEU A 61 7.98 5.30 -3.43
CA LEU A 61 7.50 3.92 -3.51
C LEU A 61 8.48 3.02 -4.28
N PHE A 62 9.05 3.50 -5.37
CA PHE A 62 10.08 2.76 -6.11
C PHE A 62 11.36 2.57 -5.28
N LEU A 63 11.76 3.55 -4.46
CA LEU A 63 12.88 3.36 -3.53
C LEU A 63 12.60 2.23 -2.54
N PHE A 64 11.41 2.22 -1.92
CA PHE A 64 11.04 1.12 -1.02
C PHE A 64 11.02 -0.22 -1.74
N GLY A 65 10.46 -0.28 -2.95
CA GLY A 65 10.47 -1.48 -3.78
C GLY A 65 11.90 -1.95 -4.10
N MET A 66 12.80 -1.03 -4.42
CA MET A 66 14.22 -1.34 -4.64
C MET A 66 14.87 -1.98 -3.41
N PHE A 67 14.65 -1.40 -2.22
CA PHE A 67 15.20 -1.95 -0.97
C PHE A 67 14.61 -3.33 -0.65
N ASP A 68 13.31 -3.50 -0.84
CA ASP A 68 12.62 -4.78 -0.60
C ASP A 68 13.18 -5.88 -1.52
N GLU A 69 13.29 -5.61 -2.82
CA GLU A 69 13.86 -6.54 -3.78
C GLU A 69 15.35 -6.85 -3.48
N PHE A 70 16.12 -5.86 -3.05
CA PHE A 70 17.51 -6.07 -2.65
C PHE A 70 17.61 -6.98 -1.42
N LEU A 71 16.75 -6.79 -0.42
CA LEU A 71 16.68 -7.67 0.75
C LEU A 71 16.27 -9.10 0.35
N LEU A 72 15.27 -9.25 -0.52
CA LEU A 72 14.83 -10.55 -1.02
C LEU A 72 15.92 -11.26 -1.80
N ALA A 73 16.70 -10.54 -2.62
CA ALA A 73 17.86 -11.07 -3.33
C ALA A 73 18.95 -11.58 -2.36
N SER A 74 19.06 -10.99 -1.18
CA SER A 74 20.05 -11.41 -0.17
C SER A 74 19.64 -12.67 0.57
N VAL A 75 18.33 -12.89 0.80
CA VAL A 75 17.79 -14.00 1.62
C VAL A 75 17.41 -15.21 0.77
N ARG A 76 16.88 -15.01 -0.44
CA ARG A 76 16.42 -16.08 -1.32
C ARG A 76 17.49 -16.49 -2.32
N SER A 77 17.89 -17.75 -2.30
CA SER A 77 18.84 -18.31 -3.31
C SER A 77 18.14 -18.60 -4.65
N SER A 78 16.86 -19.01 -4.59
CA SER A 78 16.05 -19.29 -5.78
C SER A 78 15.57 -17.99 -6.42
N TRP A 79 15.78 -17.82 -7.73
CA TRP A 79 15.36 -16.63 -8.49
C TRP A 79 16.05 -15.32 -8.08
N ARG A 80 17.21 -15.40 -7.42
CA ARG A 80 17.99 -14.24 -6.97
C ARG A 80 18.25 -13.22 -8.08
N TRP A 81 18.55 -13.69 -9.30
CA TRP A 81 18.78 -12.81 -10.44
C TRP A 81 17.58 -11.94 -10.79
N LEU A 82 16.34 -12.48 -10.62
CA LEU A 82 15.11 -11.74 -10.89
C LEU A 82 14.94 -10.58 -9.89
N HIS A 83 15.18 -10.84 -8.60
CA HIS A 83 15.14 -9.81 -7.57
C HIS A 83 16.18 -8.71 -7.81
N VAL A 84 17.39 -9.07 -8.25
CA VAL A 84 18.42 -8.08 -8.63
C VAL A 84 17.97 -7.22 -9.82
N VAL A 85 17.43 -7.84 -10.86
CA VAL A 85 16.89 -7.11 -12.03
C VAL A 85 15.75 -6.18 -11.60
N MET A 86 14.81 -6.64 -10.78
CA MET A 86 13.72 -5.81 -10.28
C MET A 86 14.21 -4.66 -9.40
N ALA A 87 15.22 -4.89 -8.56
CA ALA A 87 15.85 -3.81 -7.78
C ALA A 87 16.45 -2.72 -8.68
N ILE A 88 17.11 -3.10 -9.77
CA ILE A 88 17.67 -2.16 -10.74
C ILE A 88 16.54 -1.39 -11.46
N VAL A 89 15.47 -2.07 -11.87
CA VAL A 89 14.30 -1.42 -12.51
C VAL A 89 13.66 -0.41 -11.56
N PHE A 90 13.47 -0.77 -10.30
CA PHE A 90 12.92 0.14 -9.28
C PHE A 90 13.87 1.31 -8.99
N ALA A 91 15.19 1.09 -8.94
CA ALA A 91 16.17 2.17 -8.79
C ALA A 91 16.08 3.18 -9.94
N PHE A 92 15.97 2.69 -11.18
CA PHE A 92 15.81 3.54 -12.36
C PHE A 92 14.47 4.29 -12.32
N GLY A 93 13.38 3.62 -11.98
CA GLY A 93 12.05 4.22 -11.81
C GLY A 93 12.05 5.32 -10.74
N ALA A 94 12.73 5.10 -9.62
CA ALA A 94 12.87 6.09 -8.56
C ALA A 94 13.64 7.34 -9.05
N GLY A 95 14.79 7.13 -9.66
CA GLY A 95 15.62 8.22 -10.21
C GLY A 95 14.83 9.06 -11.19
N TRP A 96 14.11 8.42 -12.12
CA TRP A 96 13.28 9.12 -13.09
C TRP A 96 12.10 9.86 -12.44
N SER A 97 11.42 9.25 -11.49
CA SER A 97 10.30 9.90 -10.78
C SER A 97 10.73 11.13 -9.99
N PHE A 98 11.94 11.15 -9.44
CA PHE A 98 12.47 12.34 -8.77
C PHE A 98 12.97 13.39 -9.73
N ALA A 99 13.57 12.99 -10.86
CA ALA A 99 14.04 13.93 -11.89
C ALA A 99 12.87 14.59 -12.64
N GLU A 100 11.83 13.83 -12.96
CA GLU A 100 10.72 14.24 -13.81
C GLU A 100 9.36 13.83 -13.20
N PRO A 101 8.99 14.35 -12.01
CA PRO A 101 7.79 13.89 -11.29
C PRO A 101 6.49 14.13 -12.05
N TYR A 102 6.42 15.19 -12.85
CA TYR A 102 5.27 15.48 -13.72
C TYR A 102 5.08 14.39 -14.78
N ASN A 103 6.14 13.98 -15.45
CA ASN A 103 6.10 12.96 -16.50
C ASN A 103 5.85 11.57 -15.90
N ALA A 104 6.42 11.27 -14.72
CA ALA A 104 6.19 10.04 -13.99
C ALA A 104 4.71 9.89 -13.59
N PHE A 105 4.08 10.97 -13.12
CA PHE A 105 2.65 10.99 -12.82
C PHE A 105 1.79 10.62 -14.05
N TRP A 106 2.03 11.28 -15.18
CA TRP A 106 1.24 11.05 -16.40
C TRP A 106 1.47 9.66 -17.00
N THR A 107 2.66 9.10 -16.85
CA THR A 107 2.95 7.72 -17.22
C THR A 107 2.13 6.77 -16.36
N LEU A 108 2.15 6.95 -15.04
CA LEU A 108 1.36 6.12 -14.12
C LEU A 108 -0.15 6.26 -14.41
N ALA A 109 -0.64 7.47 -14.62
CA ALA A 109 -2.04 7.72 -14.95
C ALA A 109 -2.46 6.98 -16.24
N SER A 110 -1.58 6.93 -17.25
CA SER A 110 -1.86 6.26 -18.52
C SER A 110 -1.95 4.73 -18.39
N ILE A 111 -1.21 4.12 -17.46
CA ILE A 111 -1.23 2.66 -17.24
C ILE A 111 -2.22 2.24 -16.13
N LEU A 112 -2.86 3.21 -15.46
CA LEU A 112 -3.77 2.93 -14.34
C LEU A 112 -4.87 1.95 -14.71
N GLY A 113 -5.47 2.10 -15.90
CA GLY A 113 -6.51 1.19 -16.39
C GLY A 113 -6.01 -0.26 -16.50
N LEU A 114 -4.80 -0.46 -17.02
CA LEU A 114 -4.18 -1.78 -17.11
C LEU A 114 -3.89 -2.37 -15.72
N LEU A 115 -3.40 -1.54 -14.79
CA LEU A 115 -3.15 -1.97 -13.42
C LEU A 115 -4.42 -2.41 -12.70
N LEU A 116 -5.54 -1.69 -12.90
CA LEU A 116 -6.83 -2.05 -12.34
C LEU A 116 -7.34 -3.38 -12.91
N ILE A 117 -7.20 -3.61 -14.22
CA ILE A 117 -7.57 -4.89 -14.86
C ILE A 117 -6.74 -6.04 -14.26
N PHE A 118 -5.43 -5.85 -14.14
CA PHE A 118 -4.54 -6.86 -13.56
C PHE A 118 -4.90 -7.15 -12.10
N ARG A 119 -5.08 -6.12 -11.29
CA ARG A 119 -5.47 -6.25 -9.89
C ARG A 119 -6.83 -6.94 -9.74
N GLY A 120 -7.84 -6.48 -10.46
CA GLY A 120 -9.17 -7.08 -10.44
C GLY A 120 -9.16 -8.57 -10.84
N THR A 121 -8.28 -8.95 -11.78
CA THR A 121 -8.08 -10.36 -12.13
C THR A 121 -7.52 -11.14 -10.94
N LEU A 122 -6.51 -10.60 -10.24
CA LEU A 122 -5.97 -11.23 -9.03
C LEU A 122 -7.01 -11.34 -7.91
N ASP A 123 -7.83 -10.30 -7.72
CA ASP A 123 -8.88 -10.30 -6.70
C ASP A 123 -9.96 -11.33 -6.98
N ILE A 124 -10.32 -11.56 -8.25
CA ILE A 124 -11.21 -12.65 -8.66
C ILE A 124 -10.60 -14.01 -8.33
N VAL A 125 -9.34 -14.24 -8.76
CA VAL A 125 -8.65 -15.54 -8.55
C VAL A 125 -8.53 -15.83 -7.05
N THR A 126 -8.05 -14.88 -6.26
CA THR A 126 -7.88 -15.05 -4.81
C THR A 126 -9.21 -15.22 -4.08
N SER A 127 -10.28 -14.56 -4.55
CA SER A 127 -11.62 -14.72 -4.00
C SER A 127 -12.17 -16.12 -4.23
N ILE A 128 -12.01 -16.67 -5.43
CA ILE A 128 -12.43 -18.03 -5.75
C ILE A 128 -11.63 -19.05 -4.93
N ASP A 129 -10.32 -18.86 -4.81
CA ASP A 129 -9.45 -19.75 -4.04
C ASP A 129 -9.79 -19.72 -2.53
N SER A 130 -10.16 -18.56 -1.99
CA SER A 130 -10.53 -18.38 -0.59
C SER A 130 -11.95 -18.88 -0.25
N ARG A 131 -12.77 -19.26 -1.24
CA ARG A 131 -14.17 -19.71 -1.06
C ARG A 131 -14.37 -20.76 0.04
N PRO A 132 -13.49 -21.79 0.18
CA PRO A 132 -13.71 -22.84 1.20
C PRO A 132 -13.57 -22.35 2.64
N VAL A 133 -12.83 -21.28 2.88
CA VAL A 133 -12.46 -20.76 4.22
C VAL A 133 -13.05 -19.38 4.54
N ASN A 134 -13.56 -18.67 3.56
CA ASN A 134 -14.06 -17.30 3.71
C ASN A 134 -15.51 -17.19 3.20
N SER A 135 -16.46 -16.97 4.11
CA SER A 135 -17.87 -16.78 3.75
C SER A 135 -18.14 -15.50 2.93
N ALA A 136 -17.26 -14.51 3.04
CA ALA A 136 -17.36 -13.23 2.32
C ALA A 136 -16.58 -13.21 0.98
N TRP A 137 -16.18 -14.38 0.43
CA TRP A 137 -15.43 -14.50 -0.83
C TRP A 137 -16.09 -13.76 -2.00
N TRP A 138 -17.42 -13.74 -2.02
CA TRP A 138 -18.20 -13.10 -3.09
C TRP A 138 -17.98 -11.58 -3.15
N LEU A 139 -17.65 -10.91 -2.02
CA LEU A 139 -17.33 -9.48 -2.01
C LEU A 139 -16.06 -9.19 -2.81
N GLY A 140 -15.03 -10.02 -2.64
CA GLY A 140 -13.80 -9.89 -3.42
C GLY A 140 -14.03 -10.20 -4.91
N LEU A 141 -14.90 -11.16 -5.22
CA LEU A 141 -15.29 -11.44 -6.60
C LEU A 141 -15.97 -10.23 -7.24
N VAL A 142 -16.96 -9.64 -6.56
CA VAL A 142 -17.66 -8.43 -7.04
C VAL A 142 -16.69 -7.26 -7.18
N ALA A 143 -15.81 -7.05 -6.19
CA ALA A 143 -14.81 -5.99 -6.24
C ALA A 143 -13.88 -6.17 -7.45
N GLY A 144 -13.36 -7.37 -7.68
CA GLY A 144 -12.49 -7.66 -8.81
C GLY A 144 -13.17 -7.44 -10.17
N ILE A 145 -14.45 -7.82 -10.31
CA ILE A 145 -15.23 -7.54 -11.53
C ILE A 145 -15.37 -6.02 -11.73
N LEU A 146 -15.72 -5.27 -10.67
CA LEU A 146 -15.85 -3.81 -10.74
C LEU A 146 -14.51 -3.14 -11.07
N GLU A 147 -13.39 -3.62 -10.53
CA GLU A 147 -12.05 -3.12 -10.85
C GLU A 147 -11.70 -3.34 -12.32
N ILE A 148 -12.02 -4.52 -12.91
CA ILE A 148 -11.80 -4.78 -14.34
C ILE A 148 -12.65 -3.85 -15.20
N LEU A 149 -13.93 -3.70 -14.89
CA LEU A 149 -14.83 -2.81 -15.63
C LEU A 149 -14.36 -1.35 -15.56
N LEU A 150 -13.97 -0.89 -14.36
CA LEU A 150 -13.42 0.43 -14.15
C LEU A 150 -12.09 0.63 -14.88
N GLY A 151 -11.21 -0.37 -14.87
CA GLY A 151 -9.94 -0.36 -15.60
C GLY A 151 -10.12 -0.25 -17.11
N PHE A 152 -11.08 -1.01 -17.65
CA PHE A 152 -11.44 -0.94 -19.07
C PHE A 152 -12.00 0.44 -19.46
N TRP A 153 -12.89 0.98 -18.63
CA TRP A 153 -13.42 2.32 -18.82
C TRP A 153 -12.32 3.38 -18.71
N ALA A 154 -11.47 3.32 -17.69
CA ALA A 154 -10.38 4.25 -17.45
C ALA A 154 -9.36 4.28 -18.60
N SER A 155 -9.05 3.12 -19.19
CA SER A 155 -8.08 3.03 -20.29
C SER A 155 -8.53 3.74 -21.58
N GLN A 156 -9.83 3.95 -21.74
CA GLN A 156 -10.42 4.63 -22.91
C GLN A 156 -10.60 6.15 -22.68
N GLN A 157 -10.32 6.65 -21.48
CA GLN A 157 -10.52 8.05 -21.15
C GLN A 157 -9.37 8.94 -21.64
N TYR A 158 -9.66 10.22 -21.80
CA TYR A 158 -8.63 11.24 -22.06
C TYR A 158 -7.67 11.34 -20.86
N ARG A 159 -6.42 11.74 -21.14
CA ARG A 159 -5.35 11.84 -20.14
C ARG A 159 -5.77 12.65 -18.89
N SER A 160 -6.55 13.73 -19.08
CA SER A 160 -7.05 14.54 -17.96
C SER A 160 -7.95 13.75 -17.00
N VAL A 161 -8.81 12.88 -17.52
CA VAL A 161 -9.68 12.01 -16.71
C VAL A 161 -8.87 10.93 -16.03
N GLN A 162 -7.91 10.31 -16.72
CA GLN A 162 -6.99 9.33 -16.12
C GLN A 162 -6.19 9.94 -14.97
N GLY A 163 -5.68 11.17 -15.15
CA GLY A 163 -4.99 11.91 -14.10
C GLY A 163 -5.90 12.21 -12.90
N ALA A 164 -7.14 12.64 -13.14
CA ALA A 164 -8.11 12.88 -12.07
C ALA A 164 -8.44 11.60 -11.29
N LEU A 165 -8.65 10.48 -11.97
CA LEU A 165 -8.87 9.18 -11.34
C LEU A 165 -7.69 8.76 -10.46
N LEU A 166 -6.45 8.94 -10.95
CA LEU A 166 -5.26 8.64 -10.16
C LEU A 166 -5.18 9.52 -8.90
N LEU A 167 -5.46 10.83 -9.02
CA LEU A 167 -5.47 11.74 -7.87
C LEU A 167 -6.53 11.37 -6.85
N ILE A 168 -7.73 10.99 -7.31
CA ILE A 168 -8.80 10.49 -6.43
C ILE A 168 -8.33 9.24 -5.69
N TRP A 169 -7.78 8.27 -6.40
CA TRP A 169 -7.30 7.02 -5.83
C TRP A 169 -6.23 7.25 -4.75
N VAL A 170 -5.20 8.01 -5.10
CA VAL A 170 -4.10 8.34 -4.18
C VAL A 170 -4.62 9.15 -2.99
N GLY A 171 -5.51 10.12 -3.24
CA GLY A 171 -6.07 10.97 -2.21
C GLY A 171 -6.91 10.17 -1.19
N PHE A 172 -7.78 9.30 -1.63
CA PHE A 172 -8.55 8.43 -0.74
C PHE A 172 -7.65 7.41 -0.01
N PHE A 173 -6.71 6.78 -0.72
CA PHE A 173 -5.75 5.89 -0.09
C PHE A 173 -4.98 6.59 1.03
N ALA A 174 -4.45 7.78 0.77
CA ALA A 174 -3.71 8.57 1.75
C ALA A 174 -4.59 8.99 2.93
N LEU A 175 -5.87 9.35 2.66
CA LEU A 175 -6.84 9.70 3.70
C LEU A 175 -7.09 8.53 4.65
N PHE A 176 -7.44 7.37 4.12
CA PHE A 176 -7.71 6.17 4.94
C PHE A 176 -6.45 5.71 5.69
N ARG A 177 -5.30 5.76 5.03
CA ARG A 177 -4.02 5.43 5.65
C ARG A 177 -3.71 6.36 6.82
N GLY A 178 -3.85 7.68 6.61
CA GLY A 178 -3.63 8.68 7.65
C GLY A 178 -4.54 8.51 8.86
N ILE A 179 -5.85 8.31 8.63
CA ILE A 179 -6.80 8.05 9.71
C ILE A 179 -6.42 6.77 10.47
N SER A 180 -6.10 5.69 9.76
CA SER A 180 -5.74 4.41 10.39
C SER A 180 -4.49 4.55 11.27
N GLU A 181 -3.46 5.25 10.82
CA GLU A 181 -2.24 5.46 11.59
C GLU A 181 -2.47 6.33 12.83
N ILE A 182 -3.33 7.35 12.75
CA ILE A 182 -3.71 8.16 13.90
C ILE A 182 -4.47 7.32 14.94
N VAL A 183 -5.42 6.48 14.51
CA VAL A 183 -6.14 5.57 15.41
C VAL A 183 -5.17 4.62 16.12
N ILE A 184 -4.24 4.01 15.37
CA ILE A 184 -3.21 3.14 15.94
C ILE A 184 -2.32 3.91 16.95
N ALA A 185 -1.94 5.16 16.66
CA ALA A 185 -1.16 5.99 17.56
C ALA A 185 -1.86 6.17 18.92
N PHE A 186 -3.16 6.48 18.90
CA PHE A 186 -3.95 6.64 20.12
C PHE A 186 -4.13 5.32 20.88
N GLU A 187 -4.31 4.22 20.17
CA GLU A 187 -4.41 2.90 20.79
C GLU A 187 -3.10 2.51 21.50
N ILE A 188 -1.95 2.70 20.86
CA ILE A 188 -0.63 2.46 21.47
C ILE A 188 -0.45 3.36 22.70
N ARG A 189 -0.79 4.64 22.59
CA ARG A 189 -0.68 5.60 23.70
C ARG A 189 -1.53 5.20 24.91
N SER A 190 -2.78 4.77 24.68
CA SER A 190 -3.67 4.36 25.75
C SER A 190 -3.15 3.15 26.51
N ARG A 191 -2.56 2.18 25.81
CA ARG A 191 -1.98 0.95 26.38
C ARG A 191 -0.64 1.19 27.13
N GLN A 192 0.08 2.28 26.82
CA GLN A 192 1.32 2.64 27.52
C GLN A 192 1.05 3.38 28.84
N ARG A 193 -0.16 3.88 29.04
CA ARG A 193 -0.57 4.63 30.25
C ARG A 193 -1.29 3.79 31.31
N GLY A 194 -1.79 2.59 30.96
CA GLY A 194 -2.39 1.62 31.86
C GLY A 194 -1.45 0.48 32.18
#